data_a207216323773f2de849cbef8c4c54bd
#
_entry.id   a207216323773f2de849cbef8c4c54bd
#
_cell.length_a   1.000
_cell.length_b   1.000
_cell.length_c   1.000
_cell.angle_alpha   90.00
_cell.angle_beta   90.00
_cell.angle_gamma   90.00
#
_symmetry.space_group_name_H-M   'P 1'
#
loop_
_entity.id
_entity.type
_entity.pdbx_description
1 polymer ?
#
loop_
_entity_poly.entity_id
_entity_poly.type
_entity_poly.pdbx_seq_one_letter_code
_entity_poly.pdbx_strand_id
1 'polypeptide(L)'
;MIKWFLGSLPTILLPLSIFSSLHISNKKNNNVIVENTKKSGEKLYKNQYINNMLNIFTENENNKKNIYVSIQENISHAKIDELKFAFVYDPIFIQKSVHDKGETSELAKTSKNVIRETLSNDWYWTLNNITKLIYNFNPYGDRYTTFDNEKKWFDTARENFGSLLMQIKNPLPTKLIKIPFNEIEQLKKYNSYTEKENWYLFFDNNKAIKIWKYKKNNEVKFQILPDLLIFSNLDNIENKLIEFENSIHSKRKKTIEREYNEAKEWAELDGEEFDEKDFFKDYVDEKYMEFQALYKYNGYFVDTLNEINKDKLKVFRFSMRFINE
;
A
#
# COMPACT_ATOMS: atom_id res chain seq x y z
N MET A 1 44.07 -4.17 -46.22
CA MET A 1 44.13 -2.86 -45.53
C MET A 1 42.77 -2.63 -44.86
N ILE A 2 42.64 -3.01 -43.59
CA ILE A 2 41.43 -2.89 -42.82
C ILE A 2 41.63 -1.73 -41.86
N LYS A 3 40.86 -0.65 -42.07
CA LYS A 3 40.84 0.52 -41.19
C LYS A 3 39.90 0.24 -40.02
N TRP A 4 40.44 0.21 -38.84
CA TRP A 4 39.66 0.18 -37.58
C TRP A 4 39.13 1.59 -37.32
N PHE A 5 37.78 1.74 -37.28
CA PHE A 5 37.11 2.92 -36.73
C PHE A 5 36.90 2.71 -35.25
N LEU A 6 37.70 3.35 -34.42
CA LEU A 6 37.43 3.55 -33.01
C LEU A 6 36.33 4.62 -32.89
N GLY A 7 35.11 4.18 -32.77
CA GLY A 7 33.99 5.06 -32.39
C GLY A 7 34.06 5.35 -30.88
N SER A 8 34.27 6.62 -30.56
CA SER A 8 34.18 7.15 -29.20
C SER A 8 32.76 6.96 -28.61
N LEU A 9 32.62 6.22 -27.54
CA LEU A 9 31.43 6.18 -26.72
C LEU A 9 31.18 7.57 -26.10
N PRO A 10 30.01 8.16 -26.26
CA PRO A 10 29.67 9.35 -25.50
C PRO A 10 29.50 8.99 -24.04
N THR A 11 30.38 9.53 -23.22
CA THR A 11 30.25 9.53 -21.77
C THR A 11 29.00 10.32 -21.42
N ILE A 12 27.91 9.63 -21.10
CA ILE A 12 26.71 10.26 -20.52
C ILE A 12 27.07 10.65 -19.10
N LEU A 13 27.48 11.89 -18.93
CA LEU A 13 27.51 12.55 -17.63
C LEU A 13 26.08 12.72 -17.15
N LEU A 14 25.65 11.81 -16.30
CA LEU A 14 24.46 12.05 -15.49
C LEU A 14 24.71 13.29 -14.62
N PRO A 15 23.82 14.26 -14.59
CA PRO A 15 23.97 15.42 -13.71
C PRO A 15 23.79 14.97 -12.27
N LEU A 16 24.89 14.84 -11.57
CA LEU A 16 24.99 14.90 -10.12
C LEU A 16 24.74 16.37 -9.69
N SER A 17 23.50 16.71 -9.56
CA SER A 17 23.02 17.92 -8.92
C SER A 17 21.50 17.72 -8.78
N ILE A 18 20.90 17.89 -7.69
CA ILE A 18 20.89 19.04 -6.80
C ILE A 18 20.43 18.53 -5.44
N PHE A 19 21.34 18.27 -4.53
CA PHE A 19 21.03 18.50 -3.13
C PHE A 19 21.38 19.97 -2.85
N SER A 20 20.52 20.87 -3.31
CA SER A 20 20.55 22.23 -2.81
C SER A 20 20.13 22.19 -1.35
N SER A 21 21.10 22.46 -0.50
CA SER A 21 20.91 22.80 0.90
C SER A 21 19.78 23.82 1.02
N LEU A 22 18.65 23.37 1.52
CA LEU A 22 17.61 24.26 2.03
C LEU A 22 18.19 24.95 3.27
N HIS A 23 18.70 26.16 3.10
CA HIS A 23 18.94 27.10 4.18
C HIS A 23 17.60 27.40 4.82
N ILE A 24 17.31 26.70 5.92
CA ILE A 24 16.19 27.04 6.80
C ILE A 24 16.60 28.32 7.53
N SER A 25 16.07 29.42 7.05
CA SER A 25 16.09 30.70 7.77
C SER A 25 15.43 30.52 9.14
N ASN A 26 16.24 30.55 10.20
CA ASN A 26 15.77 30.58 11.58
C ASN A 26 14.96 31.86 11.84
N LYS A 27 13.65 31.82 11.64
CA LYS A 27 12.74 32.72 12.32
C LYS A 27 12.39 32.12 13.68
N LYS A 28 12.99 32.68 14.72
CA LYS A 28 12.56 32.50 16.11
C LYS A 28 11.10 32.89 16.22
N ASN A 29 10.25 31.92 16.53
CA ASN A 29 9.01 32.17 17.26
C ASN A 29 8.61 30.93 18.08
N ASN A 30 8.66 31.19 19.39
CA ASN A 30 7.85 30.65 20.47
C ASN A 30 7.66 29.14 20.61
N ASN A 31 8.37 28.62 21.60
CA ASN A 31 7.95 27.60 22.57
C ASN A 31 6.78 26.69 22.14
N VAL A 32 7.04 25.76 21.25
CA VAL A 32 6.36 24.49 21.28
C VAL A 32 7.25 23.57 22.10
N ILE A 33 6.84 23.32 23.32
CA ILE A 33 7.38 22.25 24.16
C ILE A 33 7.15 20.98 23.34
N VAL A 34 8.19 20.51 22.65
CA VAL A 34 8.25 19.15 22.13
C VAL A 34 8.41 18.28 23.37
N GLU A 35 7.29 17.86 23.93
CA GLU A 35 7.29 16.72 24.83
C GLU A 35 7.81 15.51 24.04
N ASN A 36 9.11 15.31 24.15
CA ASN A 36 9.78 14.06 23.84
C ASN A 36 9.28 13.00 24.83
N THR A 37 8.04 12.54 24.67
CA THR A 37 7.60 11.30 25.29
C THR A 37 8.20 10.15 24.52
N LYS A 38 9.53 9.96 24.69
CA LYS A 38 10.10 8.62 24.67
C LYS A 38 9.46 7.84 25.80
N LYS A 39 8.29 7.24 25.58
CA LYS A 39 7.88 6.04 26.27
C LYS A 39 8.78 4.91 25.75
N SER A 40 10.03 4.93 26.21
CA SER A 40 10.98 3.85 25.99
C SER A 40 10.44 2.63 26.72
N GLY A 41 10.15 1.56 25.98
CA GLY A 41 10.15 0.22 26.53
C GLY A 41 8.89 -0.63 26.41
N GLU A 42 7.78 -0.13 25.91
CA GLU A 42 6.65 -1.04 25.70
C GLU A 42 6.84 -1.79 24.37
N LYS A 43 7.11 -3.10 24.49
CA LYS A 43 7.28 -3.96 23.31
C LYS A 43 5.97 -4.06 22.54
N LEU A 44 6.03 -3.96 21.20
CA LEU A 44 4.88 -3.95 20.31
C LEU A 44 3.91 -5.11 20.57
N TYR A 45 4.41 -6.32 20.84
CA TYR A 45 3.57 -7.49 21.10
C TYR A 45 2.70 -7.40 22.38
N LYS A 46 2.98 -6.44 23.29
CA LYS A 46 2.15 -6.17 24.47
C LYS A 46 0.94 -5.31 24.16
N ASN A 47 0.95 -4.57 23.04
CA ASN A 47 -0.21 -3.81 22.62
C ASN A 47 -1.39 -4.78 22.35
N GLN A 48 -2.57 -4.48 22.87
CA GLN A 48 -3.74 -5.37 22.79
C GLN A 48 -4.15 -5.72 21.36
N TYR A 49 -4.04 -4.79 20.41
CA TYR A 49 -4.41 -5.01 19.00
C TYR A 49 -3.40 -5.89 18.30
N ILE A 50 -2.12 -5.64 18.51
CA ILE A 50 -1.03 -6.45 17.95
C ILE A 50 -1.03 -7.84 18.55
N ASN A 51 -1.25 -7.95 19.86
CA ASN A 51 -1.36 -9.27 20.53
C ASN A 51 -2.54 -10.07 19.97
N ASN A 52 -3.69 -9.42 19.71
CA ASN A 52 -4.84 -10.06 19.04
C ASN A 52 -4.45 -10.55 17.62
N MET A 53 -3.76 -9.72 16.82
CA MET A 53 -3.27 -10.11 15.50
C MET A 53 -2.33 -11.31 15.59
N LEU A 54 -1.37 -11.28 16.51
CA LEU A 54 -0.43 -12.39 16.73
C LEU A 54 -1.17 -13.68 17.11
N ASN A 55 -2.14 -13.59 18.01
CA ASN A 55 -2.92 -14.76 18.42
C ASN A 55 -3.70 -15.38 17.24
N ILE A 56 -4.33 -14.55 16.42
CA ILE A 56 -5.03 -15.00 15.21
C ILE A 56 -4.06 -15.61 14.21
N PHE A 57 -2.92 -14.96 13.96
CA PHE A 57 -1.89 -15.42 13.03
C PHE A 57 -1.27 -16.76 13.43
N THR A 58 -1.12 -16.99 14.72
CA THR A 58 -0.51 -18.21 15.27
C THR A 58 -1.54 -19.20 15.83
N GLU A 59 -2.83 -19.01 15.51
CA GLU A 59 -3.93 -19.87 15.94
C GLU A 59 -3.99 -20.09 17.46
N ASN A 60 -3.64 -19.05 18.23
CA ASN A 60 -3.50 -19.02 19.68
C ASN A 60 -2.42 -19.95 20.26
N GLU A 61 -1.50 -20.44 19.44
CA GLU A 61 -0.38 -21.24 19.88
C GLU A 61 0.76 -20.37 20.42
N ASN A 62 0.90 -20.28 21.74
CA ASN A 62 1.91 -19.44 22.41
C ASN A 62 3.33 -19.73 21.94
N ASN A 63 3.67 -20.99 21.67
CA ASN A 63 5.02 -21.36 21.21
C ASN A 63 5.29 -20.80 19.81
N LYS A 64 4.36 -21.00 18.87
CA LYS A 64 4.45 -20.41 17.50
C LYS A 64 4.58 -18.89 17.58
N LYS A 65 3.78 -18.25 18.44
CA LYS A 65 3.82 -16.79 18.64
C LYS A 65 5.18 -16.32 19.12
N ASN A 66 5.74 -16.95 20.16
CA ASN A 66 7.03 -16.56 20.71
C ASN A 66 8.15 -16.75 19.68
N ILE A 67 8.15 -17.85 18.94
CA ILE A 67 9.11 -18.13 17.87
C ILE A 67 8.98 -17.06 16.78
N TYR A 68 7.77 -16.79 16.29
CA TYR A 68 7.54 -15.80 15.24
C TYR A 68 8.01 -14.40 15.68
N VAL A 69 7.60 -13.94 16.85
CA VAL A 69 8.04 -12.63 17.39
C VAL A 69 9.55 -12.58 17.51
N SER A 70 10.19 -13.63 18.05
CA SER A 70 11.65 -13.69 18.17
C SER A 70 12.35 -13.60 16.80
N ILE A 71 11.87 -14.32 15.79
CA ILE A 71 12.42 -14.23 14.41
C ILE A 71 12.29 -12.80 13.89
N GLN A 72 11.13 -12.20 14.02
CA GLN A 72 10.85 -10.86 13.50
C GLN A 72 11.64 -9.76 14.23
N GLU A 73 11.84 -9.87 15.54
CA GLU A 73 12.66 -8.91 16.32
C GLU A 73 14.16 -9.04 16.01
N ASN A 74 14.60 -10.20 15.48
CA ASN A 74 15.99 -10.46 15.12
C ASN A 74 16.29 -10.35 13.62
N ILE A 75 15.34 -9.87 12.79
CA ILE A 75 15.61 -9.59 11.39
C ILE A 75 16.75 -8.56 11.29
N SER A 76 17.75 -8.90 10.48
CA SER A 76 18.95 -8.10 10.29
C SER A 76 18.63 -6.68 9.81
N HIS A 77 19.48 -5.73 10.22
CA HIS A 77 19.42 -4.34 9.74
C HIS A 77 19.54 -4.23 8.20
N ALA A 78 20.21 -5.19 7.55
CA ALA A 78 20.28 -5.29 6.09
C ALA A 78 18.90 -5.30 5.40
N LYS A 79 17.83 -5.68 6.11
CA LYS A 79 16.46 -5.60 5.61
C LYS A 79 16.03 -4.16 5.30
N ILE A 80 16.50 -3.20 6.07
CA ILE A 80 16.25 -1.77 5.81
C ILE A 80 16.91 -1.34 4.50
N ASP A 81 18.15 -1.76 4.25
CA ASP A 81 18.88 -1.42 3.03
C ASP A 81 18.26 -2.10 1.81
N GLU A 82 17.82 -3.35 1.95
CA GLU A 82 17.05 -4.06 0.93
C GLU A 82 15.76 -3.32 0.55
N LEU A 83 15.01 -2.82 1.54
CA LEU A 83 13.82 -2.02 1.30
C LEU A 83 14.11 -0.66 0.70
N LYS A 84 15.17 0.03 1.15
CA LYS A 84 15.61 1.29 0.54
C LYS A 84 15.86 1.10 -0.95
N PHE A 85 16.59 0.03 -1.31
CA PHE A 85 16.86 -0.33 -2.69
C PHE A 85 15.56 -0.64 -3.46
N ALA A 86 14.68 -1.46 -2.88
CA ALA A 86 13.43 -1.84 -3.50
C ALA A 86 12.55 -0.62 -3.80
N PHE A 87 12.45 0.34 -2.88
CA PHE A 87 11.70 1.58 -3.10
C PHE A 87 12.27 2.51 -4.19
N VAL A 88 13.54 2.38 -4.53
CA VAL A 88 14.13 3.12 -5.67
C VAL A 88 13.62 2.56 -7.00
N TYR A 89 13.56 1.23 -7.12
CA TYR A 89 13.20 0.56 -8.37
C TYR A 89 11.70 0.34 -8.57
N ASP A 90 10.96 0.22 -7.49
CA ASP A 90 9.49 0.11 -7.53
C ASP A 90 8.84 0.99 -6.45
N PRO A 91 9.04 2.32 -6.53
CA PRO A 91 8.60 3.25 -5.49
C PRO A 91 7.08 3.33 -5.38
N ILE A 92 6.38 2.98 -6.45
CA ILE A 92 4.91 2.99 -6.55
C ILE A 92 4.50 1.70 -7.26
N PHE A 93 4.80 0.56 -6.65
CA PHE A 93 4.51 -0.76 -7.22
C PHE A 93 3.00 -1.03 -7.40
N ILE A 94 2.15 -0.10 -7.03
CA ILE A 94 0.72 -0.07 -7.34
C ILE A 94 0.43 0.51 -8.73
N GLN A 95 1.39 1.17 -9.36
CA GLN A 95 1.22 1.67 -10.73
C GLN A 95 1.25 0.52 -11.74
N LYS A 96 0.39 0.65 -12.75
CA LYS A 96 0.51 -0.15 -13.95
C LYS A 96 1.86 0.18 -14.59
N SER A 97 2.71 -0.82 -14.77
CA SER A 97 3.95 -0.63 -15.50
C SER A 97 3.64 -0.04 -16.87
N VAL A 98 4.31 1.04 -17.26
CA VAL A 98 4.21 1.64 -18.60
C VAL A 98 4.57 0.61 -19.70
N HIS A 99 5.26 -0.45 -19.30
CA HIS A 99 5.68 -1.56 -20.14
C HIS A 99 4.78 -2.79 -20.01
N ASP A 100 3.48 -2.60 -19.90
CA ASP A 100 2.46 -3.66 -19.77
C ASP A 100 2.42 -4.68 -20.92
N LYS A 101 3.39 -4.66 -21.81
CA LYS A 101 3.63 -5.70 -22.79
C LYS A 101 4.63 -6.77 -22.31
N GLY A 102 4.69 -7.02 -21.02
CA GLY A 102 5.30 -8.24 -20.50
C GLY A 102 6.73 -8.15 -19.98
N GLU A 103 7.44 -7.05 -20.17
CA GLU A 103 8.86 -6.99 -19.78
C GLU A 103 9.12 -5.97 -18.67
N THR A 104 8.57 -6.24 -17.48
CA THR A 104 9.10 -5.61 -16.28
C THR A 104 10.53 -6.12 -16.06
N SER A 105 11.50 -5.21 -15.85
CA SER A 105 12.88 -5.63 -15.57
C SER A 105 12.95 -6.59 -14.38
N GLU A 106 13.90 -7.49 -14.37
CA GLU A 106 14.09 -8.41 -13.23
C GLU A 106 14.33 -7.66 -11.91
N LEU A 107 14.98 -6.50 -11.95
CA LEU A 107 15.15 -5.64 -10.78
C LEU A 107 13.82 -5.11 -10.26
N ALA A 108 12.91 -4.69 -11.12
CA ALA A 108 11.59 -4.22 -10.70
C ALA A 108 10.74 -5.37 -10.13
N LYS A 109 10.81 -6.56 -10.73
CA LYS A 109 10.13 -7.76 -10.18
C LYS A 109 10.69 -8.13 -8.81
N THR A 110 12.01 -8.14 -8.66
CA THR A 110 12.68 -8.43 -7.39
C THR A 110 12.29 -7.40 -6.34
N SER A 111 12.33 -6.11 -6.67
CA SER A 111 11.96 -5.03 -5.77
C SER A 111 10.50 -5.12 -5.32
N LYS A 112 9.59 -5.40 -6.24
CA LYS A 112 8.17 -5.64 -5.94
C LYS A 112 7.98 -6.82 -4.99
N ASN A 113 8.71 -7.91 -5.21
CA ASN A 113 8.66 -9.08 -4.34
C ASN A 113 9.19 -8.77 -2.94
N VAL A 114 10.31 -8.05 -2.83
CA VAL A 114 10.85 -7.62 -1.54
C VAL A 114 9.84 -6.80 -0.75
N ILE A 115 9.20 -5.82 -1.38
CA ILE A 115 8.18 -4.99 -0.73
C ILE A 115 6.98 -5.85 -0.32
N ARG A 116 6.47 -6.69 -1.23
CA ARG A 116 5.33 -7.58 -0.96
C ARG A 116 5.61 -8.52 0.22
N GLU A 117 6.75 -9.21 0.20
CA GLU A 117 7.14 -10.15 1.26
C GLU A 117 7.30 -9.44 2.61
N THR A 118 7.87 -8.25 2.61
CA THR A 118 8.01 -7.44 3.82
C THR A 118 6.64 -7.04 4.38
N LEU A 119 5.71 -6.66 3.53
CA LEU A 119 4.36 -6.25 3.95
C LEU A 119 3.43 -7.44 4.27
N SER A 120 3.84 -8.69 3.98
CA SER A 120 3.08 -9.89 4.29
C SER A 120 3.75 -10.81 5.31
N ASN A 121 4.84 -11.45 4.95
CA ASN A 121 5.51 -12.43 5.83
C ASN A 121 6.18 -11.75 7.03
N ASP A 122 6.69 -10.52 6.82
CA ASP A 122 7.36 -9.73 7.85
C ASP A 122 6.45 -8.61 8.40
N TRP A 123 5.12 -8.86 8.45
CA TRP A 123 4.16 -7.86 8.87
C TRP A 123 4.42 -7.34 10.29
N TYR A 124 4.86 -8.19 11.22
CA TYR A 124 5.18 -7.77 12.59
C TYR A 124 6.43 -6.89 12.61
N TRP A 125 7.49 -7.25 11.87
CA TRP A 125 8.67 -6.41 11.70
C TRP A 125 8.31 -5.06 11.07
N THR A 126 7.44 -5.07 10.06
CA THR A 126 6.96 -3.84 9.41
C THR A 126 6.27 -2.91 10.42
N LEU A 127 5.37 -3.44 11.23
CA LEU A 127 4.69 -2.66 12.28
C LEU A 127 5.66 -2.21 13.38
N ASN A 128 6.66 -3.01 13.72
CA ASN A 128 7.70 -2.64 14.70
C ASN A 128 8.61 -1.51 14.19
N ASN A 129 8.73 -1.35 12.88
CA ASN A 129 9.49 -0.29 12.22
C ASN A 129 8.58 0.79 11.58
N ILE A 130 7.29 0.84 11.93
CA ILE A 130 6.30 1.69 11.29
C ILE A 130 6.67 3.19 11.35
N THR A 131 7.34 3.61 12.41
CA THR A 131 7.81 4.99 12.60
C THR A 131 8.99 5.36 11.71
N LYS A 132 9.64 4.38 11.07
CA LYS A 132 10.74 4.62 10.12
C LYS A 132 10.22 4.77 8.68
N LEU A 133 8.98 4.32 8.42
CA LEU A 133 8.37 4.41 7.10
C LEU A 133 7.95 5.85 6.79
N ILE A 134 8.31 6.31 5.61
CA ILE A 134 7.92 7.61 5.07
C ILE A 134 6.93 7.42 3.94
N TYR A 135 5.87 8.19 3.98
CA TYR A 135 4.77 8.17 3.03
C TYR A 135 4.68 9.52 2.31
N ASN A 136 4.52 9.48 0.98
CA ASN A 136 4.24 10.66 0.16
C ASN A 136 2.75 10.88 0.01
N PHE A 137 2.31 12.12 -0.03
CA PHE A 137 0.96 12.46 -0.44
C PHE A 137 0.71 11.98 -1.87
N ASN A 138 -0.28 11.10 -2.04
CA ASN A 138 -0.60 10.43 -3.29
C ASN A 138 -2.12 10.23 -3.44
N PRO A 139 -2.89 11.31 -3.64
CA PRO A 139 -4.36 11.25 -3.66
C PRO A 139 -4.92 10.50 -4.87
N TYR A 140 -4.17 10.44 -5.95
CA TYR A 140 -4.65 9.92 -7.24
C TYR A 140 -4.02 8.59 -7.64
N GLY A 141 -3.05 8.11 -6.89
CA GLY A 141 -2.30 6.91 -7.25
C GLY A 141 -1.51 7.12 -8.54
N ASP A 142 -1.81 6.29 -9.55
CA ASP A 142 -1.24 6.33 -10.89
C ASP A 142 -2.13 7.06 -11.91
N ARG A 143 -3.25 7.64 -11.46
CA ARG A 143 -4.19 8.32 -12.35
C ARG A 143 -3.80 9.76 -12.56
N TYR A 144 -3.82 10.18 -13.81
CA TYR A 144 -3.67 11.57 -14.17
C TYR A 144 -4.94 12.34 -13.83
N THR A 145 -4.76 13.52 -13.24
CA THR A 145 -5.83 14.48 -13.01
C THR A 145 -5.59 15.72 -13.82
N THR A 146 -6.59 16.61 -13.91
CA THR A 146 -6.32 17.93 -14.40
C THR A 146 -5.37 18.66 -13.45
N PHE A 147 -4.43 19.41 -13.98
CA PHE A 147 -3.41 20.13 -13.22
C PHE A 147 -4.01 20.99 -12.09
N ASP A 148 -5.16 21.60 -12.31
CA ASP A 148 -5.84 22.44 -11.32
C ASP A 148 -6.34 21.64 -10.11
N ASN A 149 -6.90 20.46 -10.33
CA ASN A 149 -7.34 19.58 -9.25
C ASN A 149 -6.15 19.06 -8.47
N GLU A 150 -5.08 18.66 -9.15
CA GLU A 150 -3.85 18.19 -8.54
C GLU A 150 -3.26 19.27 -7.64
N LYS A 151 -3.09 20.49 -8.16
CA LYS A 151 -2.58 21.62 -7.38
C LYS A 151 -3.42 21.88 -6.14
N LYS A 152 -4.75 21.92 -6.28
CA LYS A 152 -5.67 22.14 -5.16
C LYS A 152 -5.48 21.14 -4.02
N TRP A 153 -5.34 19.85 -4.34
CA TRP A 153 -5.18 18.81 -3.33
C TRP A 153 -3.81 18.87 -2.65
N PHE A 154 -2.75 19.15 -3.39
CA PHE A 154 -1.40 19.33 -2.83
C PHE A 154 -1.32 20.57 -1.93
N ASP A 155 -1.93 21.68 -2.32
CA ASP A 155 -1.97 22.89 -1.50
C ASP A 155 -2.76 22.62 -0.21
N THR A 156 -3.93 21.95 -0.30
CA THR A 156 -4.72 21.57 0.87
C THR A 156 -3.92 20.66 1.82
N ALA A 157 -3.16 19.71 1.29
CA ALA A 157 -2.32 18.84 2.13
C ALA A 157 -1.19 19.62 2.82
N ARG A 158 -0.53 20.56 2.12
CA ARG A 158 0.49 21.43 2.72
C ARG A 158 -0.08 22.33 3.81
N GLU A 159 -1.27 22.90 3.60
CA GLU A 159 -1.95 23.71 4.59
C GLU A 159 -2.30 22.91 5.86
N ASN A 160 -2.77 21.66 5.71
CA ASN A 160 -3.16 20.84 6.86
C ASN A 160 -1.97 20.24 7.62
N PHE A 161 -0.88 19.90 6.95
CA PHE A 161 0.21 19.11 7.54
C PHE A 161 1.58 19.80 7.52
N GLY A 162 1.72 20.91 6.83
CA GLY A 162 3.00 21.60 6.62
C GLY A 162 3.98 20.83 5.73
N SER A 163 3.61 19.64 5.24
CA SER A 163 4.47 18.75 4.44
C SER A 163 3.63 17.83 3.55
N LEU A 164 4.23 17.40 2.44
CA LEU A 164 3.72 16.31 1.61
C LEU A 164 4.31 14.96 1.99
N LEU A 165 5.18 14.92 2.99
CA LEU A 165 5.72 13.71 3.59
C LEU A 165 5.08 13.47 4.95
N MET A 166 4.78 12.22 5.25
CA MET A 166 4.13 11.82 6.49
C MET A 166 4.83 10.62 7.11
N GLN A 167 4.88 10.61 8.44
CA GLN A 167 5.30 9.47 9.25
C GLN A 167 4.28 9.22 10.36
N ILE A 168 4.23 7.98 10.81
CA ILE A 168 3.59 7.62 12.07
C ILE A 168 4.58 7.91 13.18
N LYS A 169 4.15 8.64 14.21
CA LYS A 169 5.03 9.06 15.31
C LYS A 169 5.05 8.07 16.48
N ASN A 170 3.88 7.50 16.78
CA ASN A 170 3.75 6.49 17.85
C ASN A 170 3.63 5.10 17.21
N PRO A 171 4.53 4.15 17.53
CA PRO A 171 4.48 2.81 16.98
C PRO A 171 3.32 1.96 17.52
N LEU A 172 2.67 2.38 18.59
CA LEU A 172 1.59 1.62 19.21
C LEU A 172 0.25 1.99 18.59
N PRO A 173 -0.46 1.04 17.98
CA PRO A 173 -1.79 1.29 17.46
C PRO A 173 -2.78 1.57 18.59
N THR A 174 -3.74 2.45 18.31
CA THR A 174 -4.76 2.94 19.25
C THR A 174 -6.13 2.33 19.01
N LYS A 175 -6.38 1.77 17.83
CA LYS A 175 -7.67 1.17 17.44
C LYS A 175 -7.48 0.17 16.30
N LEU A 176 -8.31 -0.88 16.28
CA LEU A 176 -8.43 -1.82 15.17
C LEU A 176 -9.90 -1.96 14.79
N ILE A 177 -10.23 -1.69 13.53
CA ILE A 177 -11.56 -1.90 12.97
C ILE A 177 -11.46 -3.04 11.95
N LYS A 178 -12.37 -4.01 12.07
CA LYS A 178 -12.48 -5.17 11.19
C LYS A 178 -13.75 -5.06 10.37
N ILE A 179 -13.62 -5.14 9.06
CA ILE A 179 -14.74 -5.04 8.14
C ILE A 179 -14.76 -6.31 7.28
N PRO A 180 -15.92 -6.97 7.15
CA PRO A 180 -16.05 -8.11 6.26
C PRO A 180 -15.59 -7.76 4.83
N PHE A 181 -14.90 -8.69 4.18
CA PHE A 181 -14.56 -8.54 2.77
C PHE A 181 -15.77 -8.92 1.92
N ASN A 182 -16.21 -8.01 1.05
CA ASN A 182 -17.31 -8.27 0.15
C ASN A 182 -16.85 -9.10 -1.05
N GLU A 183 -17.34 -10.32 -1.15
CA GLU A 183 -17.02 -11.21 -2.25
C GLU A 183 -17.89 -10.94 -3.48
N ILE A 184 -17.31 -11.12 -4.67
CA ILE A 184 -18.06 -11.12 -5.92
C ILE A 184 -18.47 -12.56 -6.19
N GLU A 185 -19.77 -12.80 -6.31
CA GLU A 185 -20.36 -14.16 -6.39
C GLU A 185 -19.78 -14.97 -7.53
N GLN A 186 -19.60 -14.35 -8.71
CA GLN A 186 -19.04 -15.00 -9.90
C GLN A 186 -17.60 -15.48 -9.68
N LEU A 187 -16.84 -14.85 -8.78
CA LEU A 187 -15.47 -15.20 -8.49
C LEU A 187 -15.31 -16.27 -7.42
N LYS A 188 -16.34 -16.54 -6.62
CA LYS A 188 -16.24 -17.49 -5.48
C LYS A 188 -15.70 -18.86 -5.87
N LYS A 189 -16.14 -19.39 -7.02
CA LYS A 189 -15.69 -20.70 -7.51
C LYS A 189 -14.24 -20.74 -8.00
N TYR A 190 -13.65 -19.57 -8.25
CA TYR A 190 -12.27 -19.42 -8.73
C TYR A 190 -11.29 -18.98 -7.65
N ASN A 191 -11.79 -18.37 -6.57
CA ASN A 191 -10.97 -17.95 -5.43
C ASN A 191 -10.54 -19.16 -4.60
N SER A 192 -9.25 -19.23 -4.27
CA SER A 192 -8.70 -20.22 -3.34
C SER A 192 -8.54 -19.68 -1.91
N TYR A 193 -8.56 -18.34 -1.73
CA TYR A 193 -8.43 -17.69 -0.44
C TYR A 193 -9.78 -17.54 0.25
N THR A 194 -9.79 -17.87 1.54
CA THR A 194 -11.00 -17.89 2.36
C THR A 194 -10.88 -16.95 3.56
N GLU A 195 -11.98 -16.77 4.30
CA GLU A 195 -12.02 -15.95 5.53
C GLU A 195 -11.38 -14.58 5.36
N LYS A 196 -11.74 -13.89 4.28
CA LYS A 196 -11.18 -12.58 3.92
C LYS A 196 -11.84 -11.46 4.71
N GLU A 197 -11.01 -10.56 5.24
CA GLU A 197 -11.44 -9.37 5.97
C GLU A 197 -10.57 -8.17 5.61
N ASN A 198 -11.15 -6.97 5.68
CA ASN A 198 -10.45 -5.70 5.60
C ASN A 198 -10.24 -5.17 7.03
N TRP A 199 -9.01 -4.98 7.43
CA TRP A 199 -8.68 -4.44 8.74
C TRP A 199 -8.06 -3.07 8.61
N TYR A 200 -8.44 -2.16 9.50
CA TYR A 200 -7.88 -0.81 9.59
C TYR A 200 -7.25 -0.65 10.96
N LEU A 201 -5.93 -0.52 10.98
CA LEU A 201 -5.12 -0.33 12.18
C LEU A 201 -4.76 1.14 12.31
N PHE A 202 -5.25 1.79 13.38
CA PHE A 202 -5.11 3.22 13.61
C PHE A 202 -3.91 3.54 14.49
N PHE A 203 -3.19 4.61 14.11
CA PHE A 203 -2.07 5.20 14.82
C PHE A 203 -2.28 6.71 14.95
N ASP A 204 -1.60 7.34 15.92
CA ASP A 204 -1.64 8.80 16.10
C ASP A 204 -3.07 9.36 16.02
N ASN A 205 -4.04 8.64 16.56
CA ASN A 205 -5.49 8.89 16.55
C ASN A 205 -6.17 8.71 15.18
N ASN A 206 -5.78 9.42 14.13
CA ASN A 206 -6.51 9.48 12.86
C ASN A 206 -5.76 8.93 11.64
N LYS A 207 -4.59 8.34 11.83
CA LYS A 207 -3.81 7.69 10.78
C LYS A 207 -4.10 6.21 10.75
N ALA A 208 -4.52 5.67 9.64
CA ALA A 208 -4.82 4.26 9.50
C ALA A 208 -4.04 3.61 8.35
N ILE A 209 -3.57 2.41 8.59
CA ILE A 209 -3.11 1.50 7.53
C ILE A 209 -4.17 0.42 7.32
N LYS A 210 -4.36 0.03 6.06
CA LYS A 210 -5.23 -1.08 5.70
C LYS A 210 -4.44 -2.37 5.65
N ILE A 211 -5.04 -3.45 6.14
CA ILE A 211 -4.46 -4.79 6.17
C ILE A 211 -5.53 -5.74 5.63
N TRP A 212 -5.19 -6.56 4.65
CA TRP A 212 -6.00 -7.72 4.29
C TRP A 212 -5.65 -8.89 5.20
N LYS A 213 -6.66 -9.47 5.85
CA LYS A 213 -6.57 -10.76 6.53
C LYS A 213 -7.28 -11.80 5.67
N TYR A 214 -6.64 -12.93 5.43
CA TYR A 214 -7.21 -14.03 4.65
C TYR A 214 -6.59 -15.36 5.08
N LYS A 215 -7.21 -16.48 4.67
CA LYS A 215 -6.60 -17.81 4.77
C LYS A 215 -6.12 -18.28 3.41
N LYS A 216 -4.90 -18.79 3.37
CA LYS A 216 -4.26 -19.47 2.24
C LYS A 216 -3.81 -20.85 2.72
N ASN A 217 -4.29 -21.93 2.11
CA ASN A 217 -3.97 -23.31 2.53
C ASN A 217 -4.23 -23.55 4.03
N ASN A 218 -5.35 -23.05 4.55
CA ASN A 218 -5.74 -23.07 5.96
C ASN A 218 -4.86 -22.24 6.92
N GLU A 219 -3.82 -21.57 6.45
CA GLU A 219 -3.01 -20.67 7.25
C GLU A 219 -3.51 -19.24 7.17
N VAL A 220 -3.59 -18.56 8.32
CA VAL A 220 -3.90 -17.13 8.36
C VAL A 220 -2.74 -16.33 7.80
N LYS A 221 -3.05 -15.39 6.93
CA LYS A 221 -2.10 -14.43 6.36
C LYS A 221 -2.58 -13.00 6.59
N PHE A 222 -1.63 -12.10 6.76
CA PHE A 222 -1.85 -10.66 6.73
C PHE A 222 -1.06 -10.05 5.58
N GLN A 223 -1.69 -9.11 4.88
CA GLN A 223 -1.04 -8.30 3.87
C GLN A 223 -1.29 -6.83 4.17
N ILE A 224 -0.26 -6.12 4.63
CA ILE A 224 -0.32 -4.67 4.82
C ILE A 224 -0.34 -4.01 3.44
N LEU A 225 -1.25 -3.05 3.25
CA LEU A 225 -1.24 -2.21 2.05
C LEU A 225 -0.24 -1.06 2.23
N PRO A 226 0.35 -0.58 1.13
CA PRO A 226 1.39 0.44 1.19
C PRO A 226 0.87 1.86 1.41
N ASP A 227 -0.39 2.00 1.79
CA ASP A 227 -1.04 3.30 1.95
C ASP A 227 -1.29 3.63 3.42
N LEU A 228 -1.07 4.91 3.74
CA LEU A 228 -1.48 5.55 4.98
C LEU A 228 -2.64 6.49 4.70
N LEU A 229 -3.77 6.25 5.32
CA LEU A 229 -4.94 7.10 5.26
C LEU A 229 -5.00 8.00 6.48
N ILE A 230 -5.26 9.29 6.27
CA ILE A 230 -5.46 10.24 7.35
C ILE A 230 -6.88 10.79 7.23
N PHE A 231 -7.67 10.58 8.26
CA PHE A 231 -9.07 11.02 8.30
C PHE A 231 -9.17 12.40 8.97
N SER A 232 -9.89 13.32 8.33
CA SER A 232 -10.13 14.65 8.93
C SER A 232 -11.08 14.59 10.12
N ASN A 233 -11.92 13.55 10.20
CA ASN A 233 -12.89 13.33 11.27
C ASN A 233 -13.13 11.84 11.47
N LEU A 234 -13.15 11.39 12.73
CA LEU A 234 -13.38 9.98 13.12
C LEU A 234 -14.82 9.69 13.58
N ASP A 235 -15.72 10.66 13.51
CA ASP A 235 -17.13 10.42 13.86
C ASP A 235 -17.72 9.34 12.96
N ASN A 236 -18.33 8.33 13.58
CA ASN A 236 -18.89 7.17 12.87
C ASN A 236 -17.91 6.49 11.92
N ILE A 237 -16.62 6.47 12.27
CA ILE A 237 -15.55 5.99 11.37
C ILE A 237 -15.79 4.55 10.90
N GLU A 238 -16.35 3.68 11.71
CA GLU A 238 -16.64 2.30 11.33
C GLU A 238 -17.66 2.24 10.17
N ASN A 239 -18.77 2.97 10.26
CA ASN A 239 -19.75 3.04 9.18
C ASN A 239 -19.16 3.66 7.91
N LYS A 240 -18.35 4.72 8.05
CA LYS A 240 -17.65 5.33 6.90
C LYS A 240 -16.70 4.36 6.20
N LEU A 241 -16.02 3.51 6.96
CA LEU A 241 -15.14 2.48 6.39
C LEU A 241 -15.94 1.35 5.73
N ILE A 242 -17.09 0.97 6.29
CA ILE A 242 -18.00 0.01 5.64
C ILE A 242 -18.51 0.58 4.30
N GLU A 243 -18.96 1.83 4.27
CA GLU A 243 -19.38 2.52 3.05
C GLU A 243 -18.24 2.61 2.03
N PHE A 244 -17.04 2.90 2.49
CA PHE A 244 -15.84 2.94 1.66
C PHE A 244 -15.55 1.60 1.00
N GLU A 245 -15.55 0.50 1.77
CA GLU A 245 -15.33 -0.85 1.23
C GLU A 245 -16.46 -1.29 0.29
N ASN A 246 -17.70 -0.95 0.61
CA ASN A 246 -18.86 -1.21 -0.26
C ASN A 246 -18.74 -0.47 -1.61
N SER A 247 -18.25 0.77 -1.60
CA SER A 247 -18.01 1.53 -2.82
C SER A 247 -16.91 0.91 -3.68
N ILE A 248 -15.77 0.51 -3.07
CA ILE A 248 -14.69 -0.19 -3.77
C ILE A 248 -15.23 -1.49 -4.40
N HIS A 249 -15.97 -2.29 -3.63
CA HIS A 249 -16.57 -3.54 -4.09
C HIS A 249 -17.53 -3.30 -5.27
N SER A 250 -18.42 -2.31 -5.17
CA SER A 250 -19.38 -1.97 -6.23
C SER A 250 -18.68 -1.58 -7.53
N LYS A 251 -17.62 -0.76 -7.45
CA LYS A 251 -16.84 -0.36 -8.63
C LYS A 251 -16.13 -1.55 -9.27
N ARG A 252 -15.52 -2.40 -8.45
CA ARG A 252 -14.89 -3.63 -8.90
C ARG A 252 -15.89 -4.54 -9.62
N LYS A 253 -17.04 -4.80 -9.01
CA LYS A 253 -18.09 -5.64 -9.58
C LYS A 253 -18.57 -5.11 -10.94
N LYS A 254 -18.89 -3.82 -11.03
CA LYS A 254 -19.32 -3.18 -12.29
C LYS A 254 -18.25 -3.28 -13.38
N THR A 255 -16.98 -3.12 -13.02
CA THR A 255 -15.89 -3.24 -14.00
C THR A 255 -15.77 -4.66 -14.51
N ILE A 256 -15.81 -5.66 -13.64
CA ILE A 256 -15.74 -7.07 -14.04
C ILE A 256 -16.92 -7.46 -14.92
N GLU A 257 -18.15 -7.06 -14.55
CA GLU A 257 -19.36 -7.33 -15.34
C GLU A 257 -19.26 -6.71 -16.74
N ARG A 258 -18.77 -5.47 -16.86
CA ARG A 258 -18.56 -4.82 -18.14
C ARG A 258 -17.51 -5.54 -18.97
N GLU A 259 -16.32 -5.77 -18.41
CA GLU A 259 -15.19 -6.38 -19.12
C GLU A 259 -15.50 -7.85 -19.50
N TYR A 260 -16.32 -8.54 -18.70
CA TYR A 260 -16.83 -9.90 -19.03
C TYR A 260 -17.73 -9.88 -20.26
N ASN A 261 -18.68 -8.94 -20.31
CA ASN A 261 -19.59 -8.83 -21.45
C ASN A 261 -18.86 -8.42 -22.73
N GLU A 262 -17.94 -7.46 -22.62
CA GLU A 262 -17.08 -7.03 -23.74
C GLU A 262 -16.22 -8.20 -24.26
N ALA A 263 -15.58 -8.96 -23.38
CA ALA A 263 -14.74 -10.09 -23.78
C ALA A 263 -15.55 -11.21 -24.44
N LYS A 264 -16.75 -11.48 -23.95
CA LYS A 264 -17.66 -12.46 -24.53
C LYS A 264 -18.14 -12.03 -25.94
N GLU A 265 -18.49 -10.76 -26.10
CA GLU A 265 -18.93 -10.18 -27.37
C GLU A 265 -17.78 -10.23 -28.40
N TRP A 266 -16.55 -9.95 -28.02
CA TRP A 266 -15.37 -10.07 -28.88
C TRP A 266 -15.13 -11.52 -29.32
N ALA A 267 -15.20 -12.49 -28.40
CA ALA A 267 -15.04 -13.91 -28.75
C ALA A 267 -16.12 -14.38 -29.77
N GLU A 268 -17.37 -13.96 -29.58
CA GLU A 268 -18.47 -14.26 -30.53
C GLU A 268 -18.23 -13.64 -31.91
N LEU A 269 -17.70 -12.39 -31.96
CA LEU A 269 -17.38 -11.71 -33.24
C LEU A 269 -16.23 -12.39 -33.99
N ASP A 270 -15.24 -12.88 -33.25
CA ASP A 270 -14.08 -13.57 -33.82
C ASP A 270 -14.35 -15.05 -34.11
N GLY A 271 -15.53 -15.57 -33.74
CA GLY A 271 -15.93 -16.98 -33.92
C GLY A 271 -15.17 -17.92 -32.99
N GLU A 272 -14.68 -17.44 -31.86
CA GLU A 272 -13.95 -18.16 -30.85
C GLU A 272 -14.87 -18.57 -29.68
N GLU A 273 -14.53 -19.69 -29.01
CA GLU A 273 -15.22 -20.09 -27.78
C GLU A 273 -14.69 -19.24 -26.61
N PHE A 274 -15.59 -18.59 -25.87
CA PHE A 274 -15.24 -17.77 -24.71
C PHE A 274 -14.89 -18.65 -23.50
N ASP A 275 -13.62 -18.62 -23.05
CA ASP A 275 -13.17 -19.29 -21.83
C ASP A 275 -13.41 -18.43 -20.59
N GLU A 276 -14.56 -18.66 -19.93
CA GLU A 276 -14.94 -18.00 -18.69
C GLU A 276 -13.90 -18.18 -17.58
N LYS A 277 -13.29 -19.36 -17.48
CA LYS A 277 -12.30 -19.67 -16.44
C LYS A 277 -11.02 -18.87 -16.65
N ASP A 278 -10.56 -18.77 -17.87
CA ASP A 278 -9.35 -17.99 -18.20
C ASP A 278 -9.60 -16.50 -17.97
N PHE A 279 -10.77 -15.99 -18.34
CA PHE A 279 -11.17 -14.61 -18.06
C PHE A 279 -11.13 -14.29 -16.55
N PHE A 280 -11.81 -15.07 -15.72
CA PHE A 280 -11.90 -14.78 -14.29
C PHE A 280 -10.59 -14.99 -13.53
N LYS A 281 -9.66 -15.76 -14.06
CA LYS A 281 -8.33 -15.96 -13.48
C LYS A 281 -7.57 -14.67 -13.18
N ASP A 282 -7.81 -13.60 -13.96
CA ASP A 282 -7.18 -12.31 -13.77
C ASP A 282 -7.88 -11.38 -12.77
N TYR A 283 -9.07 -11.81 -12.26
CA TYR A 283 -9.89 -11.02 -11.34
C TYR A 283 -10.02 -11.65 -9.95
N VAL A 284 -9.45 -12.84 -9.73
CA VAL A 284 -9.50 -13.50 -8.42
C VAL A 284 -8.87 -12.62 -7.33
N ASP A 285 -9.35 -12.78 -6.11
CA ASP A 285 -8.91 -11.94 -4.97
C ASP A 285 -7.41 -12.11 -4.67
N GLU A 286 -6.86 -13.28 -4.95
CA GLU A 286 -5.43 -13.59 -4.80
C GLU A 286 -4.54 -12.63 -5.59
N LYS A 287 -4.97 -12.22 -6.78
CA LYS A 287 -4.21 -11.27 -7.61
C LYS A 287 -4.04 -9.91 -6.95
N TYR A 288 -5.04 -9.48 -6.17
CA TYR A 288 -4.92 -8.24 -5.39
C TYR A 288 -4.10 -8.46 -4.13
N MET A 289 -4.40 -9.49 -3.36
CA MET A 289 -3.77 -9.78 -2.07
C MET A 289 -2.29 -10.14 -2.20
N GLU A 290 -1.87 -10.68 -3.36
CA GLU A 290 -0.47 -10.92 -3.67
C GLU A 290 0.18 -9.79 -4.51
N PHE A 291 -0.46 -8.65 -4.65
CA PHE A 291 0.01 -7.48 -5.40
C PHE A 291 0.27 -7.73 -6.90
N GLN A 292 -0.27 -8.82 -7.46
CA GLN A 292 -0.12 -9.09 -8.90
C GLN A 292 -0.97 -8.14 -9.76
N ALA A 293 -2.16 -7.78 -9.27
CA ALA A 293 -3.07 -6.84 -9.91
C ALA A 293 -3.43 -5.65 -8.99
N LEU A 294 -2.49 -5.23 -8.13
CA LEU A 294 -2.73 -4.16 -7.17
C LEU A 294 -3.10 -2.83 -7.85
N TYR A 295 -2.62 -2.59 -9.07
CA TYR A 295 -2.98 -1.42 -9.87
C TYR A 295 -4.50 -1.36 -10.19
N LYS A 296 -5.15 -2.51 -10.47
CA LYS A 296 -6.61 -2.58 -10.67
C LYS A 296 -7.33 -2.18 -9.39
N TYR A 297 -6.93 -2.76 -8.26
CA TYR A 297 -7.46 -2.40 -6.95
C TYR A 297 -7.26 -0.91 -6.65
N ASN A 298 -6.07 -0.38 -6.90
CA ASN A 298 -5.76 1.04 -6.73
C ASN A 298 -6.72 1.93 -7.54
N GLY A 299 -7.12 1.52 -8.74
CA GLY A 299 -8.11 2.22 -9.54
C GLY A 299 -9.45 2.39 -8.79
N TYR A 300 -10.02 1.32 -8.28
CA TYR A 300 -11.28 1.36 -7.52
C TYR A 300 -11.16 2.17 -6.22
N PHE A 301 -10.01 2.04 -5.56
CA PHE A 301 -9.68 2.78 -4.34
C PHE A 301 -9.62 4.29 -4.60
N VAL A 302 -8.91 4.72 -5.63
CA VAL A 302 -8.77 6.14 -6.00
C VAL A 302 -10.12 6.74 -6.43
N ASP A 303 -10.90 6.01 -7.22
CA ASP A 303 -12.24 6.47 -7.62
C ASP A 303 -13.17 6.68 -6.43
N THR A 304 -13.08 5.77 -5.45
CA THR A 304 -13.85 5.90 -4.20
C THR A 304 -13.37 7.09 -3.37
N LEU A 305 -12.06 7.30 -3.26
CA LEU A 305 -11.51 8.48 -2.57
C LEU A 305 -11.93 9.79 -3.24
N ASN A 306 -11.91 9.83 -4.57
CA ASN A 306 -12.32 11.02 -5.32
C ASN A 306 -13.80 11.37 -5.09
N GLU A 307 -14.67 10.37 -5.01
CA GLU A 307 -16.10 10.61 -4.66
C GLU A 307 -16.24 11.16 -3.25
N ILE A 308 -15.55 10.60 -2.27
CA ILE A 308 -15.60 11.07 -0.88
C ILE A 308 -15.05 12.48 -0.75
N ASN A 309 -14.02 12.80 -1.51
CA ASN A 309 -13.28 14.06 -1.46
C ASN A 309 -13.81 15.11 -2.46
N LYS A 310 -14.89 14.83 -3.19
CA LYS A 310 -15.40 15.67 -4.29
C LYS A 310 -15.49 17.17 -3.94
N ASP A 311 -16.07 17.47 -2.79
CA ASP A 311 -16.30 18.86 -2.36
C ASP A 311 -15.19 19.38 -1.45
N LYS A 312 -14.68 18.53 -0.59
CA LYS A 312 -13.64 18.82 0.40
C LYS A 312 -12.83 17.58 0.70
N LEU A 313 -11.52 17.76 0.83
CA LEU A 313 -10.63 16.67 1.22
C LEU A 313 -10.94 16.18 2.65
N LYS A 314 -11.54 15.01 2.77
CA LYS A 314 -11.95 14.38 4.03
C LYS A 314 -11.04 13.23 4.44
N VAL A 315 -10.45 12.57 3.43
CA VAL A 315 -9.50 11.48 3.59
C VAL A 315 -8.27 11.77 2.75
N PHE A 316 -7.14 11.90 3.42
CA PHE A 316 -5.85 12.11 2.76
C PHE A 316 -5.16 10.78 2.60
N ARG A 317 -4.73 10.47 1.37
CA ARG A 317 -3.96 9.27 1.07
C ARG A 317 -2.49 9.62 0.90
N PHE A 318 -1.66 8.90 1.60
CA PHE A 318 -0.21 8.90 1.45
C PHE A 318 0.24 7.50 1.10
N SER A 319 1.15 7.34 0.15
CA SER A 319 1.72 6.03 -0.22
C SER A 319 3.14 5.89 0.30
N MET A 320 3.48 4.69 0.75
CA MET A 320 4.80 4.34 1.24
C MET A 320 5.86 4.61 0.17
N ARG A 321 6.90 5.31 0.55
CA ARG A 321 7.91 5.81 -0.40
C ARG A 321 9.33 5.47 -0.03
N PHE A 322 9.59 5.42 1.28
CA PHE A 322 10.95 5.30 1.77
C PHE A 322 10.96 4.75 3.19
N ILE A 323 12.12 4.24 3.64
CA ILE A 323 12.36 3.84 5.02
C ILE A 323 13.65 4.49 5.52
N ASN A 324 13.57 5.12 6.70
CA ASN A 324 14.73 5.66 7.40
C ASN A 324 15.49 4.56 8.17
N GLU A 325 16.68 4.90 8.60
CA GLU A 325 17.49 4.07 9.52
C GLU A 325 16.93 4.00 10.93
#